data_16504b90b253b3dfed67b1b0cd2f40ae
#
_entry.id   16504b90b253b3dfed67b1b0cd2f40ae
#
_cell.length_a   1.000
_cell.length_b   1.000
_cell.length_c   1.000
_cell.angle_alpha   90.00
_cell.angle_beta   90.00
_cell.angle_gamma   90.00
#
_symmetry.space_group_name_H-M   'P 1'
#
loop_
_entity.id
_entity.type
_entity.pdbx_description
1 polymer ?
#
loop_
_entity_poly.entity_id
_entity_poly.type
_entity_poly.pdbx_seq_one_letter_code
_entity_poly.pdbx_strand_id
1 'polypeptide(L)'
;MEKIIELENNKYKLIENYNDGFNEDEVKEKYTDFFEGYDYIVGDIAYSKLRLKGFNKKENENFNSINDFSKLKTYLKENCAYGCKYFVLEKIQK
;
A
#
# COMPACT_ATOMS: atom_id res chain seq x y z
N MET A 1 5.96 4.84 -16.54
CA MET A 1 6.08 3.38 -16.72
C MET A 1 5.58 2.67 -15.48
N GLU A 2 4.70 1.69 -15.68
CA GLU A 2 4.12 0.98 -14.57
C GLU A 2 5.03 -0.17 -14.14
N LYS A 3 5.18 -0.35 -12.84
CA LYS A 3 5.97 -1.43 -12.30
C LYS A 3 5.04 -2.46 -11.67
N ILE A 4 5.24 -3.71 -12.03
CA ILE A 4 4.48 -4.82 -11.45
C ILE A 4 5.44 -5.66 -10.64
N ILE A 5 5.04 -5.98 -9.41
CA ILE A 5 5.85 -6.83 -8.54
C ILE A 5 5.03 -8.02 -8.09
N GLU A 6 5.71 -9.07 -7.67
CA GLU A 6 5.06 -10.25 -7.14
C GLU A 6 5.39 -10.39 -5.66
N LEU A 7 4.35 -10.50 -4.85
CA LEU A 7 4.48 -10.69 -3.41
C LEU A 7 3.81 -12.01 -3.06
N GLU A 8 4.62 -13.00 -2.74
CA GLU A 8 4.20 -14.39 -2.58
C GLU A 8 3.51 -14.83 -3.86
N ASN A 9 2.27 -15.18 -3.88
CA ASN A 9 1.60 -15.62 -5.10
C ASN A 9 0.69 -14.56 -5.71
N ASN A 10 0.83 -13.32 -5.27
CA ASN A 10 -0.02 -12.23 -5.73
C ASN A 10 0.77 -11.19 -6.48
N LYS A 11 0.16 -10.63 -7.53
CA LYS A 11 0.81 -9.57 -8.30
C LYS A 11 0.20 -8.23 -7.95
N TYR A 12 1.04 -7.24 -7.85
CA TYR A 12 0.65 -5.87 -7.50
C TYR A 12 1.26 -4.90 -8.49
N LYS A 13 0.54 -3.82 -8.75
CA LYS A 13 0.98 -2.75 -9.62
C LYS A 13 1.31 -1.53 -8.77
N LEU A 14 2.51 -0.98 -8.95
CA LEU A 14 2.90 0.24 -8.26
C LEU A 14 2.24 1.41 -8.97
N ILE A 15 1.19 1.97 -8.37
CA ILE A 15 0.43 3.06 -9.01
C ILE A 15 0.85 4.43 -8.52
N GLU A 16 1.56 4.52 -7.41
CA GLU A 16 2.04 5.79 -6.90
C GLU A 16 3.32 5.55 -6.10
N ASN A 17 4.30 6.44 -6.28
CA ASN A 17 5.58 6.32 -5.60
C ASN A 17 6.10 7.73 -5.29
N TYR A 18 5.72 8.25 -4.14
CA TYR A 18 6.01 9.62 -3.75
C TYR A 18 7.37 9.70 -3.05
N ASN A 19 8.21 10.61 -3.53
CA ASN A 19 9.58 10.82 -3.01
C ASN A 19 10.42 9.54 -3.05
N ASP A 20 10.14 8.68 -4.03
CA ASP A 20 10.90 7.45 -4.23
C ASP A 20 10.94 6.57 -2.97
N GLY A 21 9.77 6.44 -2.33
CA GLY A 21 9.67 5.67 -1.11
C GLY A 21 9.61 4.16 -1.28
N PHE A 22 9.39 3.69 -2.52
CA PHE A 22 9.23 2.27 -2.76
C PHE A 22 10.57 1.55 -2.78
N ASN A 23 10.68 0.48 -2.01
CA ASN A 23 11.83 -0.41 -2.03
C ASN A 23 11.30 -1.84 -2.02
N GLU A 24 11.50 -2.54 -3.13
CA GLU A 24 10.91 -3.86 -3.31
C GLU A 24 11.37 -4.86 -2.25
N ASP A 25 12.65 -4.84 -1.89
CA ASP A 25 13.17 -5.79 -0.90
C ASP A 25 12.55 -5.57 0.46
N GLU A 26 12.39 -4.32 0.88
CA GLU A 26 11.75 -4.01 2.16
C GLU A 26 10.29 -4.43 2.17
N VAL A 27 9.60 -4.22 1.05
CA VAL A 27 8.20 -4.61 0.94
C VAL A 27 8.08 -6.13 1.05
N LYS A 28 8.95 -6.86 0.39
CA LYS A 28 8.94 -8.33 0.45
C LYS A 28 9.18 -8.84 1.85
N GLU A 29 10.05 -8.19 2.60
CA GLU A 29 10.30 -8.58 3.98
C GLU A 29 9.09 -8.36 4.88
N LYS A 30 8.36 -7.28 4.63
CA LYS A 30 7.22 -6.92 5.48
C LYS A 30 5.91 -7.56 5.06
N TYR A 31 5.81 -7.98 3.81
CA TYR A 31 4.56 -8.54 3.30
C TYR A 31 4.27 -9.90 3.94
N THR A 32 3.02 -10.09 4.35
CA THR A 32 2.53 -11.36 4.85
C THR A 32 1.18 -11.64 4.22
N ASP A 33 0.67 -12.85 4.39
CA ASP A 33 -0.62 -13.22 3.84
C ASP A 33 -1.78 -12.43 4.45
N PHE A 34 -1.52 -11.72 5.56
CA PHE A 34 -2.50 -10.80 6.11
C PHE A 34 -3.03 -9.81 5.07
N PHE A 35 -2.16 -9.42 4.13
CA PHE A 35 -2.52 -8.41 3.13
C PHE A 35 -3.25 -8.96 1.91
N GLU A 36 -3.39 -10.27 1.79
CA GLU A 36 -4.03 -10.87 0.62
C GLU A 36 -5.47 -10.43 0.40
N GLY A 37 -6.19 -10.14 1.47
CA GLY A 37 -7.59 -9.75 1.38
C GLY A 37 -7.82 -8.29 1.03
N TYR A 38 -6.76 -7.51 0.84
CA TYR A 38 -6.88 -6.09 0.56
C TYR A 38 -6.66 -5.79 -0.91
N ASP A 39 -7.43 -4.83 -1.43
CA ASP A 39 -7.29 -4.39 -2.82
C ASP A 39 -6.03 -3.56 -3.04
N TYR A 40 -5.59 -2.84 -2.00
CA TYR A 40 -4.45 -1.95 -2.07
C TYR A 40 -3.57 -2.13 -0.85
N ILE A 41 -2.27 -1.93 -1.05
CA ILE A 41 -1.32 -1.85 0.05
C ILE A 41 -0.65 -0.49 -0.05
N VAL A 42 -0.74 0.29 1.02
CA VAL A 42 -0.07 1.59 1.09
C VAL A 42 1.11 1.45 2.04
N GLY A 43 2.28 1.82 1.54
CA GLY A 43 3.47 1.84 2.37
C GLY A 43 3.89 3.27 2.63
N ASP A 44 4.23 3.59 3.88
CA ASP A 44 4.83 4.88 4.18
C ASP A 44 6.08 4.67 5.01
N ILE A 45 6.99 5.62 4.93
CA ILE A 45 8.24 5.55 5.67
C ILE A 45 8.23 6.67 6.70
N ALA A 46 8.20 6.29 7.96
CA ALA A 46 8.24 7.23 9.08
C ALA A 46 9.38 6.83 10.00
N TYR A 47 10.21 7.81 10.36
CA TYR A 47 11.35 7.57 11.25
C TYR A 47 12.24 6.42 10.74
N SER A 48 12.46 6.40 9.43
CA SER A 48 13.29 5.39 8.74
C SER A 48 12.74 3.99 8.83
N LYS A 49 11.43 3.85 9.11
CA LYS A 49 10.77 2.54 9.18
C LYS A 49 9.63 2.47 8.18
N LEU A 50 9.58 1.37 7.46
CA LEU A 50 8.49 1.12 6.54
C LEU A 50 7.28 0.58 7.30
N ARG A 51 6.11 1.16 7.01
CA ARG A 51 4.84 0.67 7.55
C ARG A 51 3.92 0.34 6.37
N LEU A 52 3.22 -0.78 6.45
CA LEU A 52 2.27 -1.20 5.43
C LEU A 52 0.87 -1.17 6.00
N LYS A 53 -0.09 -0.74 5.18
CA LYS A 53 -1.49 -0.74 5.57
C LYS A 53 -2.35 -1.15 4.37
N GLY A 54 -3.33 -2.00 4.62
CA GLY A 54 -4.25 -2.45 3.59
C GLY A 54 -5.45 -1.54 3.45
N PHE A 55 -5.90 -1.32 2.21
CA PHE A 55 -7.10 -0.54 1.91
C PHE A 55 -7.96 -1.30 0.92
N ASN A 56 -9.26 -1.03 0.94
CA ASN A 56 -10.22 -1.71 0.10
C ASN A 56 -11.15 -0.76 -0.64
N LYS A 57 -11.62 -1.22 -1.81
CA LYS A 57 -12.72 -0.58 -2.51
C LYS A 57 -14.02 -0.97 -1.82
N LYS A 58 -15.06 -0.17 -2.04
CA LYS A 58 -16.37 -0.44 -1.45
C LYS A 58 -16.93 -1.80 -1.82
N GLU A 59 -16.56 -2.32 -2.99
CA GLU A 59 -17.06 -3.61 -3.47
C GLU A 59 -16.43 -4.80 -2.75
N ASN A 60 -15.35 -4.59 -2.02
CA ASN A 60 -14.68 -5.68 -1.31
C ASN A 60 -15.51 -6.06 -0.09
N GLU A 61 -15.74 -7.36 0.10
CA GLU A 61 -16.55 -7.84 1.23
C GLU A 61 -15.91 -7.52 2.59
N ASN A 62 -14.60 -7.23 2.60
CA ASN A 62 -13.88 -6.88 3.82
C ASN A 62 -13.79 -5.36 4.01
N PHE A 63 -14.50 -4.60 3.18
CA PHE A 63 -14.49 -3.14 3.26
C PHE A 63 -15.09 -2.65 4.58
N ASN A 64 -14.42 -1.65 5.16
CA ASN A 64 -14.98 -0.94 6.31
C ASN A 64 -14.42 0.48 6.33
N SER A 65 -14.88 1.30 7.29
CA SER A 65 -14.48 2.70 7.32
C SER A 65 -13.00 2.91 7.62
N ILE A 66 -12.35 1.94 8.24
CA ILE A 66 -10.93 2.05 8.59
C ILE A 66 -10.05 1.78 7.37
N ASN A 67 -10.47 0.89 6.47
CA ASN A 67 -9.68 0.54 5.30
C ASN A 67 -10.23 1.12 3.99
N ASP A 68 -11.07 2.14 4.06
CA ASP A 68 -11.68 2.77 2.90
C ASP A 68 -10.64 3.49 2.06
N PHE A 69 -10.38 2.98 0.85
CA PHE A 69 -9.37 3.56 -0.03
C PHE A 69 -9.67 5.01 -0.43
N SER A 70 -10.95 5.38 -0.47
CA SER A 70 -11.31 6.76 -0.81
C SER A 70 -10.81 7.76 0.22
N LYS A 71 -10.43 7.29 1.41
CA LYS A 71 -9.90 8.14 2.47
C LYS A 71 -8.38 8.13 2.54
N LEU A 72 -7.71 7.58 1.53
CA LEU A 72 -6.26 7.47 1.51
C LEU A 72 -5.57 8.83 1.71
N LYS A 73 -6.04 9.86 1.01
CA LYS A 73 -5.42 11.17 1.13
C LYS A 73 -5.49 11.72 2.54
N THR A 74 -6.61 11.51 3.21
CA THR A 74 -6.78 11.92 4.60
C THR A 74 -5.83 11.13 5.51
N TYR A 75 -5.74 9.82 5.27
CA TYR A 75 -4.83 8.98 6.04
C TYR A 75 -3.39 9.47 5.92
N LEU A 76 -2.95 9.75 4.68
CA LEU A 76 -1.58 10.21 4.47
C LEU A 76 -1.33 11.57 5.10
N LYS A 77 -2.31 12.47 5.03
CA LYS A 77 -2.19 13.79 5.62
C LYS A 77 -2.04 13.71 7.13
N GLU A 78 -2.74 12.80 7.77
CA GLU A 78 -2.73 12.68 9.22
C GLU A 78 -1.57 11.87 9.76
N ASN A 79 -1.07 10.89 9.00
CA ASN A 79 -0.10 9.93 9.49
C ASN A 79 1.28 10.06 8.86
N CYS A 80 1.41 10.82 7.79
CA CYS A 80 2.66 11.01 7.08
C CYS A 80 3.22 12.37 7.43
N ALA A 81 4.39 12.42 8.04
CA ALA A 81 4.99 13.69 8.40
C ALA A 81 5.40 14.46 7.16
N TYR A 82 5.60 15.78 7.33
CA TYR A 82 6.07 16.60 6.23
C TYR A 82 7.34 16.01 5.62
N GLY A 83 7.35 15.89 4.30
CA GLY A 83 8.49 15.30 3.60
C GLY A 83 8.56 13.79 3.65
N CYS A 84 7.51 13.13 4.12
CA CYS A 84 7.50 11.67 4.18
C CYS A 84 7.50 11.06 2.78
N LYS A 85 7.83 9.78 2.73
CA LYS A 85 7.81 9.01 1.50
C LYS A 85 6.69 7.99 1.58
N TYR A 86 6.00 7.77 0.46
CA TYR A 86 4.97 6.73 0.45
C TYR A 86 4.82 6.14 -0.95
N PHE A 87 4.16 4.99 -1.00
CA PHE A 87 3.82 4.35 -2.27
C PHE A 87 2.50 3.62 -2.14
N VAL A 88 1.87 3.35 -3.28
CA VAL A 88 0.59 2.64 -3.31
C VAL A 88 0.71 1.47 -4.28
N LEU A 89 0.36 0.29 -3.81
CA LEU A 89 0.32 -0.93 -4.63
C LEU A 89 -1.14 -1.35 -4.81
N GLU A 90 -1.51 -1.61 -6.05
CA GLU A 90 -2.86 -2.09 -6.37
C GLU A 90 -2.79 -3.56 -6.73
N LYS A 91 -3.59 -4.39 -6.06
CA LYS A 91 -3.61 -5.81 -6.32
C LYS A 91 -4.20 -6.07 -7.71
N ILE A 92 -3.48 -6.85 -8.51
CA ILE A 92 -3.94 -7.23 -9.83
C ILE A 92 -4.78 -8.49 -9.68
N GLN A 93 -6.03 -8.39 -10.09
CA GLN A 93 -6.93 -9.52 -10.03
C GLN A 93 -7.08 -10.12 -11.43
N LYS A 94 -7.18 -11.43 -11.45
CA LYS A 94 -7.37 -12.15 -12.71
C LYS A 94 -8.80 -12.07 -13.16
#